data_967173e68b2a84602278f473642d5cd6
#
_entry.id   967173e68b2a84602278f473642d5cd6
#
_cell.length_a   1.000
_cell.length_b   1.000
_cell.length_c   1.000
_cell.angle_alpha   90.00
_cell.angle_beta   90.00
_cell.angle_gamma   90.00
#
_symmetry.space_group_name_H-M   'P 1'
#
loop_
_entity.id
_entity.type
_entity.pdbx_description
1 polymer ?
#
loop_
_entity_poly.entity_id
_entity_poly.type
_entity_poly.pdbx_seq_one_letter_code
_entity_poly.pdbx_strand_id
1 'polypeptide(L)'
;MHLELMRDPSRTFPTVAEPELVLSARVWHCKYKGLSPLSQLRNLEELVIAGFPDDSFEFFSKLEKLRVLHVLHMPKICDIGPLAKLAHLKSVSLATLPSWDASKKTTIIQSLEPLAAIPELAYLELFGICPPDNSLAPLERCKNLQTARISHYPMAEIDRFFSEVKVINKFNPEPSFC
;
A
#
# COMPACT_ATOMS: atom_id res chain seq x y z
N MET A 1 -1.83 10.04 18.72
CA MET A 1 -2.71 10.99 18.00
C MET A 1 -3.04 10.44 16.63
N HIS A 2 -4.29 10.63 16.15
CA HIS A 2 -4.70 10.34 14.77
C HIS A 2 -4.77 11.64 13.97
N LEU A 3 -4.24 11.63 12.74
CA LEU A 3 -4.32 12.74 11.79
C LEU A 3 -5.35 12.39 10.70
N GLU A 4 -6.45 13.13 10.65
CA GLU A 4 -7.52 12.95 9.66
C GLU A 4 -7.54 14.11 8.67
N LEU A 5 -7.27 13.84 7.39
CA LEU A 5 -7.32 14.82 6.29
C LEU A 5 -8.28 14.31 5.23
N MET A 6 -9.48 14.92 5.15
CA MET A 6 -10.55 14.47 4.27
C MET A 6 -10.96 15.55 3.28
N ARG A 7 -10.85 15.24 1.98
CA ARG A 7 -11.32 16.07 0.86
C ARG A 7 -10.86 17.52 0.92
N ASP A 8 -9.66 17.74 1.48
CA ASP A 8 -9.08 19.09 1.56
C ASP A 8 -8.81 19.63 0.15
N PRO A 9 -9.37 20.78 -0.21
CA PRO A 9 -9.16 21.43 -1.51
C PRO A 9 -7.80 22.10 -1.64
N SER A 10 -7.02 22.21 -0.55
CA SER A 10 -5.68 22.81 -0.53
C SER A 10 -4.74 22.06 -1.47
N ARG A 11 -3.84 22.80 -2.11
CA ARG A 11 -2.78 22.24 -2.96
C ARG A 11 -1.52 21.90 -2.17
N THR A 12 -1.44 22.34 -0.94
CA THR A 12 -0.28 22.17 -0.06
C THR A 12 -0.67 21.35 1.15
N PHE A 13 0.15 20.35 1.47
CA PHE A 13 -0.03 19.55 2.69
C PHE A 13 0.07 20.46 3.92
N PRO A 14 -0.82 20.35 4.91
CA PRO A 14 -0.82 21.23 6.09
C PRO A 14 0.41 20.98 6.97
N THR A 15 0.84 22.00 7.71
CA THR A 15 1.83 21.84 8.76
C THR A 15 1.21 21.08 9.93
N VAL A 16 1.86 20.01 10.36
CA VAL A 16 1.49 19.25 11.57
C VAL A 16 2.28 19.78 12.74
N ALA A 17 1.58 20.28 13.76
CA ALA A 17 2.22 20.97 14.89
C ALA A 17 3.11 20.05 15.75
N GLU A 18 2.65 18.80 15.96
CA GLU A 18 3.33 17.80 16.80
C GLU A 18 3.47 16.48 16.03
N PRO A 19 4.32 16.44 14.98
CA PRO A 19 4.41 15.28 14.10
C PRO A 19 4.87 13.99 14.81
N GLU A 20 5.61 14.10 15.89
CA GLU A 20 6.08 12.98 16.70
C GLU A 20 4.97 12.29 17.50
N LEU A 21 3.84 12.95 17.72
CA LEU A 21 2.68 12.38 18.41
C LEU A 21 1.73 11.62 17.48
N VAL A 22 1.91 11.75 16.16
CA VAL A 22 1.04 11.09 15.17
C VAL A 22 1.42 9.63 15.02
N LEU A 23 0.50 8.73 15.41
CA LEU A 23 0.65 7.27 15.30
C LEU A 23 -0.14 6.70 14.13
N SER A 24 -1.24 7.36 13.73
CA SER A 24 -2.05 6.95 12.59
C SER A 24 -2.49 8.16 11.77
N ALA A 25 -2.63 7.97 10.46
CA ALA A 25 -3.07 9.04 9.57
C ALA A 25 -3.97 8.51 8.45
N ARG A 26 -4.97 9.32 8.09
CA ARG A 26 -5.77 9.15 6.88
C ARG A 26 -5.70 10.40 6.02
N VAL A 27 -5.33 10.22 4.75
CA VAL A 27 -5.35 11.27 3.71
C VAL A 27 -6.32 10.81 2.63
N TRP A 28 -7.54 11.35 2.63
CA TRP A 28 -8.64 10.82 1.84
C TRP A 28 -9.14 11.83 0.80
N HIS A 29 -8.81 11.56 -0.48
CA HIS A 29 -9.21 12.39 -1.63
C HIS A 29 -8.89 13.89 -1.50
N CYS A 30 -7.75 14.21 -0.88
CA CYS A 30 -7.23 15.57 -0.80
C CYS A 30 -6.61 16.00 -2.14
N LYS A 31 -6.50 17.33 -2.39
CA LYS A 31 -5.96 17.89 -3.63
C LYS A 31 -4.50 18.31 -3.52
N TYR A 32 -3.76 17.76 -2.57
CA TYR A 32 -2.33 18.06 -2.38
C TYR A 32 -1.53 17.71 -3.64
N LYS A 33 -0.50 18.51 -3.94
CA LYS A 33 0.43 18.25 -5.05
C LYS A 33 1.44 17.14 -4.74
N GLY A 34 1.67 16.87 -3.45
CA GLY A 34 2.58 15.84 -2.98
C GLY A 34 2.36 15.51 -1.51
N LEU A 35 2.77 14.32 -1.09
CA LEU A 35 2.63 13.80 0.27
C LEU A 35 3.98 13.60 0.97
N SER A 36 5.09 14.07 0.37
CA SER A 36 6.42 13.99 0.99
C SER A 36 6.50 14.56 2.42
N PRO A 37 5.69 15.57 2.84
CA PRO A 37 5.70 16.03 4.23
C PRO A 37 5.27 14.96 5.25
N LEU A 38 4.55 13.90 4.84
CA LEU A 38 4.27 12.75 5.72
C LEU A 38 5.55 12.11 6.28
N SER A 39 6.69 12.27 5.60
CA SER A 39 8.00 11.79 6.08
C SER A 39 8.43 12.36 7.43
N GLN A 40 7.79 13.44 7.90
CA GLN A 40 8.02 14.02 9.22
C GLN A 40 7.37 13.21 10.35
N LEU A 41 6.36 12.39 10.04
CA LEU A 41 5.60 11.59 11.01
C LEU A 41 6.37 10.30 11.38
N ARG A 42 7.52 10.45 12.05
CA ARG A 42 8.46 9.35 12.32
C ARG A 42 7.92 8.22 13.19
N ASN A 43 6.86 8.48 13.94
CA ASN A 43 6.21 7.49 14.80
C ASN A 43 4.96 6.89 14.19
N LEU A 44 4.69 7.17 12.89
CA LEU A 44 3.51 6.67 12.21
C LEU A 44 3.54 5.15 12.09
N GLU A 45 2.50 4.50 12.58
CA GLU A 45 2.32 3.05 12.53
C GLU A 45 1.26 2.63 11.49
N GLU A 46 0.26 3.47 11.26
CA GLU A 46 -0.83 3.17 10.31
C GLU A 46 -1.09 4.34 9.37
N LEU A 47 -1.16 4.07 8.07
CA LEU A 47 -1.39 5.07 7.04
C LEU A 47 -2.37 4.59 5.98
N VAL A 48 -3.43 5.36 5.77
CA VAL A 48 -4.40 5.17 4.70
C VAL A 48 -4.41 6.38 3.78
N ILE A 49 -4.23 6.16 2.49
CA ILE A 49 -4.24 7.21 1.47
C ILE A 49 -5.23 6.84 0.37
N ALA A 50 -6.10 7.78 -0.02
CA ALA A 50 -6.91 7.67 -1.21
C ALA A 50 -6.62 8.83 -2.17
N GLY A 51 -6.17 8.48 -3.39
CA GLY A 51 -5.74 9.47 -4.40
C GLY A 51 -4.29 9.92 -4.17
N PHE A 52 -3.35 9.02 -4.44
CA PHE A 52 -1.91 9.27 -4.28
C PHE A 52 -1.38 10.15 -5.42
N PRO A 53 -0.89 11.37 -5.15
CA PRO A 53 -0.53 12.35 -6.18
C PRO A 53 0.88 12.20 -6.74
N ASP A 54 1.82 11.65 -5.93
CA ASP A 54 3.23 11.56 -6.26
C ASP A 54 3.50 10.45 -7.30
N ASP A 55 4.68 10.48 -7.88
CA ASP A 55 5.21 9.48 -8.81
C ASP A 55 6.26 8.55 -8.17
N SER A 56 6.51 8.72 -6.87
CA SER A 56 7.49 7.95 -6.10
C SER A 56 7.00 7.61 -4.69
N PHE A 57 7.37 6.43 -4.21
CA PHE A 57 7.16 5.96 -2.83
C PHE A 57 8.37 6.26 -1.91
N GLU A 58 9.37 7.01 -2.38
CA GLU A 58 10.63 7.19 -1.63
C GLU A 58 10.42 7.72 -0.21
N PHE A 59 9.48 8.63 0.03
CA PHE A 59 9.25 9.17 1.36
C PHE A 59 8.78 8.12 2.39
N PHE A 60 8.13 7.02 1.94
CA PHE A 60 7.76 5.93 2.85
C PHE A 60 8.98 5.33 3.55
N SER A 61 10.13 5.30 2.89
CA SER A 61 11.38 4.78 3.48
C SER A 61 11.79 5.46 4.79
N LYS A 62 11.19 6.61 5.11
CA LYS A 62 11.40 7.37 6.35
C LYS A 62 10.42 6.99 7.47
N LEU A 63 9.39 6.21 7.16
CA LEU A 63 8.35 5.80 8.10
C LEU A 63 8.65 4.41 8.67
N GLU A 64 9.79 4.30 9.36
CA GLU A 64 10.36 3.01 9.79
C GLU A 64 9.46 2.20 10.74
N LYS A 65 8.53 2.87 11.45
CA LYS A 65 7.57 2.23 12.35
C LYS A 65 6.27 1.79 11.70
N LEU A 66 6.13 2.02 10.38
CA LEU A 66 4.90 1.73 9.67
C LEU A 66 4.60 0.23 9.67
N ARG A 67 3.39 -0.12 10.11
CA ARG A 67 2.86 -1.48 10.22
C ARG A 67 1.71 -1.75 9.26
N VAL A 68 0.93 -0.72 8.96
CA VAL A 68 -0.23 -0.78 8.06
C VAL A 68 -0.11 0.31 7.01
N LEU A 69 -0.17 -0.08 5.74
CA LEU A 69 -0.18 0.84 4.60
C LEU A 69 -1.29 0.47 3.64
N HIS A 70 -2.28 1.33 3.49
CA HIS A 70 -3.31 1.22 2.46
C HIS A 70 -3.22 2.40 1.50
N VAL A 71 -3.02 2.13 0.21
CA VAL A 71 -2.98 3.13 -0.86
C VAL A 71 -4.03 2.81 -1.91
N LEU A 72 -5.08 3.61 -1.95
CA LEU A 72 -6.10 3.56 -2.98
C LEU A 72 -5.78 4.58 -4.07
N HIS A 73 -5.65 4.11 -5.30
CA HIS A 73 -5.41 4.90 -6.51
C HIS A 73 -4.06 5.63 -6.52
N MET A 74 -3.09 4.95 -7.11
CA MET A 74 -1.71 5.43 -7.28
C MET A 74 -1.26 5.33 -8.75
N PRO A 75 -1.90 6.06 -9.68
CA PRO A 75 -1.77 5.82 -11.13
C PRO A 75 -0.40 6.14 -11.71
N LYS A 76 0.44 6.87 -10.99
CA LYS A 76 1.78 7.27 -11.44
C LYS A 76 2.90 6.40 -10.88
N ILE A 77 2.58 5.52 -9.93
CA ILE A 77 3.58 4.66 -9.30
C ILE A 77 3.88 3.46 -10.19
N CYS A 78 5.16 3.29 -10.51
CA CYS A 78 5.67 2.09 -11.16
C CYS A 78 6.73 1.37 -10.31
N ASP A 79 7.38 2.05 -9.37
CA ASP A 79 8.37 1.47 -8.46
C ASP A 79 7.85 1.47 -7.02
N ILE A 80 7.72 0.27 -6.44
CA ILE A 80 7.38 0.06 -5.03
C ILE A 80 8.59 -0.37 -4.20
N GLY A 81 9.81 -0.29 -4.75
CA GLY A 81 11.07 -0.64 -4.10
C GLY A 81 11.27 -0.05 -2.71
N PRO A 82 10.90 1.23 -2.46
CA PRO A 82 11.01 1.82 -1.13
C PRO A 82 10.28 1.08 0.00
N LEU A 83 9.22 0.31 -0.32
CA LEU A 83 8.48 -0.48 0.69
C LEU A 83 9.35 -1.60 1.31
N ALA A 84 10.33 -2.12 0.58
CA ALA A 84 11.25 -3.14 1.07
C ALA A 84 12.07 -2.70 2.30
N LYS A 85 12.17 -1.38 2.53
CA LYS A 85 12.89 -0.80 3.68
C LYS A 85 12.06 -0.79 4.97
N LEU A 86 10.76 -1.10 4.89
CA LEU A 86 9.82 -1.04 6.01
C LEU A 86 9.76 -2.39 6.74
N ALA A 87 10.72 -2.62 7.63
CA ALA A 87 10.91 -3.92 8.30
C ALA A 87 9.71 -4.37 9.16
N HIS A 88 8.91 -3.43 9.67
CA HIS A 88 7.76 -3.69 10.53
C HIS A 88 6.41 -3.71 9.80
N LEU A 89 6.42 -3.54 8.48
CA LEU A 89 5.19 -3.50 7.69
C LEU A 89 4.52 -4.89 7.64
N LYS A 90 3.31 -4.96 8.18
CA LYS A 90 2.54 -6.22 8.33
C LYS A 90 1.36 -6.31 7.38
N SER A 91 0.71 -5.18 7.11
CA SER A 91 -0.48 -5.12 6.28
C SER A 91 -0.26 -4.12 5.14
N VAL A 92 -0.41 -4.60 3.91
CA VAL A 92 -0.30 -3.79 2.70
C VAL A 92 -1.54 -3.96 1.86
N SER A 93 -2.19 -2.85 1.51
CA SER A 93 -3.25 -2.81 0.51
C SER A 93 -2.89 -1.77 -0.56
N LEU A 94 -2.69 -2.23 -1.78
CA LEU A 94 -2.47 -1.39 -2.95
C LEU A 94 -3.60 -1.63 -3.93
N ALA A 95 -4.37 -0.58 -4.27
CA ALA A 95 -5.58 -0.72 -5.05
C ALA A 95 -5.76 0.39 -6.09
N THR A 96 -6.43 0.07 -7.18
CA THR A 96 -6.99 1.06 -8.10
C THR A 96 -8.36 1.52 -7.61
N LEU A 97 -8.91 2.59 -8.22
CA LEU A 97 -10.30 2.99 -7.96
C LEU A 97 -11.28 1.91 -8.45
N PRO A 98 -12.45 1.77 -7.81
CA PRO A 98 -13.50 0.83 -8.29
C PRO A 98 -13.91 1.06 -9.76
N SER A 99 -13.89 2.32 -10.24
CA SER A 99 -14.14 2.64 -11.64
C SER A 99 -13.05 2.13 -12.59
N TRP A 100 -11.81 2.05 -12.13
CA TRP A 100 -10.70 1.45 -12.87
C TRP A 100 -10.85 -0.07 -12.88
N ASP A 101 -11.15 -0.65 -11.74
CA ASP A 101 -11.39 -2.09 -11.59
C ASP A 101 -12.52 -2.55 -12.55
N ALA A 102 -13.67 -1.86 -12.55
CA ALA A 102 -14.79 -2.13 -13.45
C ALA A 102 -14.43 -1.98 -14.94
N SER A 103 -13.50 -1.09 -15.30
CA SER A 103 -13.01 -0.87 -16.68
C SER A 103 -11.78 -1.70 -17.02
N LYS A 104 -11.34 -2.62 -16.15
CA LYS A 104 -10.13 -3.46 -16.28
C LYS A 104 -8.85 -2.65 -16.44
N LYS A 105 -8.82 -1.42 -15.94
CA LYS A 105 -7.60 -0.61 -15.88
C LYS A 105 -6.77 -1.00 -14.67
N THR A 106 -5.47 -1.13 -14.87
CA THR A 106 -4.51 -1.52 -13.84
C THR A 106 -3.41 -0.46 -13.71
N THR A 107 -2.76 -0.45 -12.56
CA THR A 107 -1.47 0.23 -12.37
C THR A 107 -0.37 -0.80 -12.55
N ILE A 108 0.52 -0.56 -13.51
CA ILE A 108 1.64 -1.46 -13.79
C ILE A 108 2.83 -1.05 -12.93
N ILE A 109 3.25 -1.96 -12.07
CA ILE A 109 4.46 -1.82 -11.25
C ILE A 109 5.59 -2.67 -11.82
N GLN A 110 6.84 -2.32 -11.52
CA GLN A 110 8.01 -3.01 -12.08
C GLN A 110 8.11 -4.47 -11.62
N SER A 111 7.82 -4.73 -10.32
CA SER A 111 7.98 -6.06 -9.72
C SER A 111 7.28 -6.14 -8.37
N LEU A 112 6.93 -7.37 -7.95
CA LEU A 112 6.47 -7.70 -6.59
C LEU A 112 7.63 -8.05 -5.64
N GLU A 113 8.87 -8.09 -6.12
CA GLU A 113 10.06 -8.38 -5.30
C GLU A 113 10.17 -7.52 -4.03
N PRO A 114 9.85 -6.22 -4.07
CA PRO A 114 9.89 -5.40 -2.85
C PRO A 114 8.94 -5.86 -1.75
N LEU A 115 7.77 -6.41 -2.11
CA LEU A 115 6.84 -6.97 -1.12
C LEU A 115 7.38 -8.27 -0.52
N ALA A 116 8.03 -9.11 -1.34
CA ALA A 116 8.66 -10.33 -0.88
C ALA A 116 9.86 -10.09 0.07
N ALA A 117 10.44 -8.90 0.01
CA ALA A 117 11.54 -8.49 0.88
C ALA A 117 11.08 -7.97 2.26
N ILE A 118 9.78 -7.74 2.46
CA ILE A 118 9.24 -7.27 3.74
C ILE A 118 9.16 -8.44 4.72
N PRO A 119 9.95 -8.46 5.82
CA PRO A 119 10.09 -9.65 6.65
C PRO A 119 8.82 -9.98 7.47
N GLU A 120 8.02 -8.98 7.85
CA GLU A 120 6.84 -9.17 8.69
C GLU A 120 5.51 -9.14 7.91
N LEU A 121 5.54 -9.14 6.56
CA LEU A 121 4.32 -9.06 5.74
C LEU A 121 3.41 -10.27 6.00
N ALA A 122 2.23 -9.98 6.57
CA ALA A 122 1.24 -10.97 6.96
C ALA A 122 -0.09 -10.86 6.19
N TYR A 123 -0.45 -9.65 5.73
CA TYR A 123 -1.72 -9.36 5.10
C TYR A 123 -1.50 -8.55 3.83
N LEU A 124 -2.00 -9.03 2.69
CA LEU A 124 -1.75 -8.42 1.39
C LEU A 124 -3.02 -8.28 0.56
N GLU A 125 -3.26 -7.10 0.02
CA GLU A 125 -4.26 -6.84 -1.00
C GLU A 125 -3.62 -6.18 -2.23
N LEU A 126 -3.88 -6.75 -3.40
CA LEU A 126 -3.48 -6.21 -4.70
C LEU A 126 -4.71 -6.15 -5.62
N PHE A 127 -5.31 -4.97 -5.73
CA PHE A 127 -6.49 -4.76 -6.58
C PHE A 127 -6.12 -3.91 -7.81
N GLY A 128 -5.97 -4.59 -8.96
CA GLY A 128 -5.57 -3.94 -10.19
C GLY A 128 -4.13 -3.41 -10.17
N ILE A 129 -3.25 -4.00 -9.37
CA ILE A 129 -1.82 -3.68 -9.28
C ILE A 129 -1.05 -4.91 -9.73
N CYS A 130 -0.39 -4.82 -10.89
CA CYS A 130 0.24 -5.98 -11.52
C CYS A 130 1.63 -5.64 -12.06
N PRO A 131 2.61 -6.55 -11.99
CA PRO A 131 3.83 -6.46 -12.79
C PRO A 131 3.53 -6.84 -14.26
N PRO A 132 4.41 -6.51 -15.23
CA PRO A 132 4.18 -6.79 -16.64
C PRO A 132 4.03 -8.27 -16.98
N ASP A 133 4.66 -9.15 -16.23
CA ASP A 133 4.61 -10.60 -16.40
C ASP A 133 3.40 -11.26 -15.72
N ASN A 134 2.62 -10.48 -14.94
CA ASN A 134 1.51 -10.95 -14.12
C ASN A 134 1.87 -12.14 -13.21
N SER A 135 3.11 -12.23 -12.74
CA SER A 135 3.58 -13.32 -11.90
C SER A 135 3.42 -12.99 -10.41
N LEU A 136 2.89 -13.94 -9.65
CA LEU A 136 2.80 -13.90 -8.18
C LEU A 136 3.96 -14.65 -7.51
N ALA A 137 4.86 -15.26 -8.29
CA ALA A 137 5.97 -16.09 -7.79
C ALA A 137 6.84 -15.39 -6.71
N PRO A 138 7.14 -14.08 -6.79
CA PRO A 138 7.88 -13.41 -5.72
C PRO A 138 7.23 -13.55 -4.34
N LEU A 139 5.89 -13.52 -4.28
CA LEU A 139 5.13 -13.58 -3.02
C LEU A 139 5.18 -14.94 -2.32
N GLU A 140 5.56 -16.00 -3.03
CA GLU A 140 5.75 -17.34 -2.45
C GLU A 140 6.85 -17.38 -1.38
N ARG A 141 7.74 -16.39 -1.40
CA ARG A 141 8.81 -16.22 -0.41
C ARG A 141 8.39 -15.48 0.86
N CYS A 142 7.16 -14.94 0.90
CA CYS A 142 6.62 -14.26 2.06
C CYS A 142 6.26 -15.27 3.16
N LYS A 143 7.22 -15.63 4.00
CA LYS A 143 7.06 -16.72 5.01
C LYS A 143 5.98 -16.46 6.07
N ASN A 144 5.66 -15.18 6.31
CA ASN A 144 4.70 -14.77 7.33
C ASN A 144 3.33 -14.42 6.74
N LEU A 145 3.14 -14.56 5.42
CA LEU A 145 1.89 -14.23 4.76
C LEU A 145 0.76 -15.17 5.20
N GLN A 146 -0.31 -14.60 5.76
CA GLN A 146 -1.48 -15.30 6.28
C GLN A 146 -2.68 -15.16 5.36
N THR A 147 -2.92 -13.95 4.84
CA THR A 147 -4.02 -13.69 3.92
C THR A 147 -3.54 -12.91 2.70
N ALA A 148 -4.19 -13.18 1.57
CA ALA A 148 -4.00 -12.41 0.35
C ALA A 148 -5.34 -12.23 -0.37
N ARG A 149 -5.60 -11.03 -0.90
CA ARG A 149 -6.69 -10.72 -1.83
C ARG A 149 -6.09 -10.14 -3.09
N ILE A 150 -6.35 -10.78 -4.22
CA ILE A 150 -5.65 -10.45 -5.48
C ILE A 150 -6.70 -10.37 -6.60
N SER A 151 -6.62 -9.33 -7.44
CA SER A 151 -7.43 -9.19 -8.64
C SER A 151 -6.61 -8.79 -9.86
N HIS A 152 -7.17 -8.99 -11.05
CA HIS A 152 -6.56 -8.64 -12.35
C HIS A 152 -5.31 -9.44 -12.73
N TYR A 153 -5.11 -10.60 -12.14
CA TYR A 153 -4.14 -11.59 -12.61
C TYR A 153 -4.86 -12.71 -13.38
N PRO A 154 -4.19 -13.44 -14.27
CA PRO A 154 -4.74 -14.64 -14.89
C PRO A 154 -5.23 -15.63 -13.83
N MET A 155 -6.42 -16.21 -14.02
CA MET A 155 -7.01 -17.15 -13.05
C MET A 155 -6.06 -18.32 -12.75
N ALA A 156 -5.40 -18.85 -13.79
CA ALA A 156 -4.43 -19.93 -13.63
C ALA A 156 -3.24 -19.55 -12.71
N GLU A 157 -2.81 -18.27 -12.73
CA GLU A 157 -1.75 -17.80 -11.83
C GLU A 157 -2.26 -17.62 -10.40
N ILE A 158 -3.48 -17.12 -10.23
CA ILE A 158 -4.14 -17.04 -8.91
C ILE A 158 -4.29 -18.44 -8.30
N ASP A 159 -4.81 -19.39 -9.07
CA ASP A 159 -5.01 -20.76 -8.61
C ASP A 159 -3.67 -21.44 -8.27
N ARG A 160 -2.65 -21.24 -9.11
CA ARG A 160 -1.30 -21.72 -8.86
C ARG A 160 -0.75 -21.16 -7.54
N PHE A 161 -0.80 -19.85 -7.37
CA PHE A 161 -0.30 -19.18 -6.16
C PHE A 161 -0.96 -19.72 -4.90
N PHE A 162 -2.29 -19.79 -4.84
CA PHE A 162 -3.00 -20.30 -3.66
C PHE A 162 -2.83 -21.81 -3.45
N SER A 163 -2.44 -22.58 -4.47
CA SER A 163 -2.09 -24.00 -4.31
C SER A 163 -0.67 -24.20 -3.73
N GLU A 164 0.28 -23.34 -4.10
CA GLU A 164 1.66 -23.39 -3.63
C GLU A 164 1.83 -22.86 -2.20
N VAL A 165 1.08 -21.79 -1.87
CA VAL A 165 1.17 -21.16 -0.55
C VAL A 165 -0.10 -21.42 0.27
N LYS A 166 0.07 -21.76 1.56
CA LYS A 166 -1.05 -22.00 2.48
C LYS A 166 -1.59 -20.67 3.01
N VAL A 167 -2.06 -19.81 2.12
CA VAL A 167 -2.56 -18.47 2.41
C VAL A 167 -4.06 -18.44 2.22
N ILE A 168 -4.79 -17.75 3.10
CA ILE A 168 -6.25 -17.64 3.03
C ILE A 168 -6.63 -16.48 2.11
N ASN A 169 -7.55 -16.71 1.16
CA ASN A 169 -8.12 -15.66 0.33
C ASN A 169 -9.13 -14.83 1.16
N LYS A 170 -8.62 -13.77 1.81
CA LYS A 170 -9.40 -12.93 2.73
C LYS A 170 -8.88 -11.49 2.71
N PHE A 171 -9.77 -10.53 2.97
CA PHE A 171 -9.40 -9.13 3.15
C PHE A 171 -8.45 -8.93 4.32
N ASN A 172 -7.62 -7.90 4.22
CA ASN A 172 -6.77 -7.46 5.31
C ASN A 172 -7.61 -7.05 6.52
N PRO A 173 -7.06 -7.15 7.74
CA PRO A 173 -7.63 -6.47 8.90
C PRO A 173 -7.75 -4.98 8.65
N GLU A 174 -8.87 -4.40 9.08
CA GLU A 174 -9.06 -2.94 9.01
C GLU A 174 -8.03 -2.22 9.89
N PRO A 175 -7.57 -1.03 9.48
CA PRO A 175 -6.79 -0.15 10.34
C PRO A 175 -7.51 0.17 11.65
N SER A 176 -6.77 0.39 12.74
CA SER A 176 -7.32 0.54 14.09
C SER A 176 -8.25 1.76 14.27
N PHE A 177 -8.22 2.69 13.34
CA PHE A 177 -9.00 3.94 13.34
C PHE A 177 -10.13 3.95 12.29
N CYS A 178 -10.40 2.84 11.62
CA CYS A 178 -11.50 2.71 10.63
C CYS A 178 -12.76 2.13 11.26
#